data_8e213ddab9a25bb552cc9c91085fcd3d
#
_entry.id   8e213ddab9a25bb552cc9c91085fcd3d
#
_cell.length_a   1.000
_cell.length_b   1.000
_cell.length_c   1.000
_cell.angle_alpha   90.00
_cell.angle_beta   90.00
_cell.angle_gamma   90.00
#
_symmetry.space_group_name_H-M   'P 1'
#
loop_
_entity.id
_entity.type
_entity.pdbx_description
1 polymer ?
#
loop_
_entity_poly.entity_id
_entity_poly.type
_entity_poly.pdbx_seq_one_letter_code
_entity_poly.pdbx_strand_id
1 'polypeptide(L)'
;MAFLRRVVDPVLMSLVEEAGRNVQRSGLLLRDLLVDYPEHATLARDLKVCEQEGDRITHDIIHRLAEGRVRAPFAAGDGYALATALDDIVDHSENAAAQLGLYAVEAPMEQAVEFTDVLVGAGEQIAQALRALRGGAELGPHLVEIHRLENEGDRLQRDGVASLFAGGIDPMVVIRWKDIFESLEAAVDACETVAHVLEGITLKQRGRRRR
;
A
#
# COMPACT_ATOMS: atom_id res chain seq x y z
N MET A 1 24.00 -5.43 -36.29
CA MET A 1 23.21 -6.44 -35.56
C MET A 1 22.27 -5.71 -34.62
N ALA A 2 20.98 -5.70 -34.92
CA ALA A 2 19.96 -5.08 -34.06
C ALA A 2 19.83 -5.94 -32.81
N PHE A 3 20.25 -5.40 -31.66
CA PHE A 3 19.90 -5.97 -30.36
C PHE A 3 18.37 -5.96 -30.26
N LEU A 4 17.75 -7.10 -30.46
CA LEU A 4 16.34 -7.33 -30.14
C LEU A 4 16.15 -6.92 -28.67
N ARG A 5 15.60 -5.74 -28.43
CA ARG A 5 15.11 -5.31 -27.12
C ARG A 5 14.19 -6.44 -26.64
N ARG A 6 14.63 -7.21 -25.67
CA ARG A 6 13.82 -8.27 -25.07
C ARG A 6 12.56 -7.63 -24.51
N VAL A 7 11.43 -7.85 -25.18
CA VAL A 7 10.13 -7.29 -24.80
C VAL A 7 9.76 -7.85 -23.43
N VAL A 8 9.57 -6.96 -22.46
CA VAL A 8 9.02 -7.27 -21.13
C VAL A 8 7.58 -7.76 -21.32
N ASP A 9 7.14 -8.71 -20.50
CA ASP A 9 5.78 -9.23 -20.55
C ASP A 9 4.76 -8.12 -20.26
N PRO A 10 3.95 -7.72 -21.25
CA PRO A 10 3.05 -6.58 -21.09
C PRO A 10 1.88 -6.91 -20.15
N VAL A 11 1.46 -8.19 -20.07
CA VAL A 11 0.35 -8.63 -19.22
C VAL A 11 0.78 -8.54 -17.75
N LEU A 12 1.95 -9.10 -17.40
CA LEU A 12 2.47 -8.99 -16.04
C LEU A 12 2.62 -7.53 -15.61
N MET A 13 3.20 -6.69 -16.47
CA MET A 13 3.38 -5.27 -16.10
C MET A 13 2.06 -4.51 -16.00
N SER A 14 1.05 -4.92 -16.76
CA SER A 14 -0.30 -4.36 -16.62
C SER A 14 -0.95 -4.73 -15.29
N LEU A 15 -0.80 -5.99 -14.85
CA LEU A 15 -1.28 -6.46 -13.55
C LEU A 15 -0.56 -5.73 -12.38
N VAL A 16 0.75 -5.55 -12.47
CA VAL A 16 1.52 -4.79 -11.46
C VAL A 16 1.05 -3.33 -11.36
N GLU A 17 0.77 -2.69 -12.51
CA GLU A 17 0.21 -1.33 -12.51
C GLU A 17 -1.23 -1.30 -11.99
N GLU A 18 -2.01 -2.35 -12.24
CA GLU A 18 -3.37 -2.50 -11.73
C GLU A 18 -3.36 -2.62 -10.20
N ALA A 19 -2.46 -3.42 -9.63
CA ALA A 19 -2.24 -3.49 -8.19
C ALA A 19 -1.90 -2.11 -7.59
N GLY A 20 -1.00 -1.35 -8.21
CA GLY A 20 -0.68 0.01 -7.75
C GLY A 20 -1.87 0.98 -7.80
N ARG A 21 -2.76 0.85 -8.80
CA ARG A 21 -4.01 1.63 -8.84
C ARG A 21 -5.00 1.19 -7.76
N ASN A 22 -5.04 -0.10 -7.44
CA ASN A 22 -5.88 -0.63 -6.38
C ASN A 22 -5.44 -0.10 -5.00
N VAL A 23 -4.13 -0.07 -4.73
CA VAL A 23 -3.55 0.57 -3.54
C VAL A 23 -3.95 2.05 -3.45
N GLN A 24 -3.80 2.81 -4.54
CA GLN A 24 -4.21 4.22 -4.57
C GLN A 24 -5.70 4.39 -4.28
N ARG A 25 -6.55 3.51 -4.84
CA ARG A 25 -7.99 3.52 -4.61
C ARG A 25 -8.34 3.19 -3.15
N SER A 26 -7.68 2.21 -2.54
CA SER A 26 -7.94 1.83 -1.14
C SER A 26 -7.65 2.98 -0.17
N GLY A 27 -6.53 3.68 -0.34
CA GLY A 27 -6.19 4.86 0.46
C GLY A 27 -7.23 5.98 0.33
N LEU A 28 -7.69 6.27 -0.89
CA LEU A 28 -8.74 7.26 -1.12
C LEU A 28 -10.07 6.88 -0.47
N LEU A 29 -10.50 5.61 -0.60
CA LEU A 29 -11.72 5.11 0.02
C LEU A 29 -11.66 5.17 1.55
N LEU A 30 -10.51 4.83 2.14
CA LEU A 30 -10.32 4.90 3.59
C LEU A 30 -10.34 6.35 4.10
N ARG A 31 -9.71 7.27 3.35
CA ARG A 31 -9.75 8.70 3.67
C ARG A 31 -11.18 9.23 3.62
N ASP A 32 -11.90 8.98 2.53
CA ASP A 32 -13.27 9.46 2.35
C ASP A 32 -14.19 8.87 3.43
N LEU A 33 -13.98 7.60 3.84
CA LEU A 33 -14.70 6.96 4.93
C LEU A 33 -14.49 7.67 6.27
N LEU A 34 -13.27 8.11 6.59
CA LEU A 34 -12.99 8.81 7.84
C LEU A 34 -13.44 10.28 7.79
N VAL A 35 -13.33 10.95 6.63
CA VAL A 35 -13.73 12.35 6.46
C VAL A 35 -15.26 12.51 6.46
N ASP A 36 -15.98 11.61 5.79
CA ASP A 36 -17.45 11.66 5.64
C ASP A 36 -18.19 10.88 6.75
N TYR A 37 -17.50 10.57 7.85
CA TYR A 37 -18.07 9.84 8.96
C TYR A 37 -19.31 10.59 9.57
N PRO A 38 -20.45 9.93 9.89
CA PRO A 38 -20.68 8.48 9.97
C PRO A 38 -21.36 7.85 8.73
N GLU A 39 -21.54 8.53 7.62
CA GLU A 39 -22.20 8.00 6.41
C GLU A 39 -21.29 7.03 5.61
N HIS A 40 -20.78 6.01 6.27
CA HIS A 40 -19.67 5.16 5.83
C HIS A 40 -20.04 3.76 5.30
N ALA A 41 -21.28 3.30 5.46
CA ALA A 41 -21.63 1.91 5.13
C ALA A 41 -21.35 1.53 3.66
N THR A 42 -21.48 2.47 2.73
CA THR A 42 -21.19 2.24 1.31
C THR A 42 -19.67 2.21 1.09
N LEU A 43 -18.92 3.15 1.67
CA LEU A 43 -17.47 3.26 1.52
C LEU A 43 -16.74 2.05 2.11
N ALA A 44 -17.17 1.56 3.29
CA ALA A 44 -16.63 0.33 3.87
C ALA A 44 -16.87 -0.90 2.97
N ARG A 45 -18.04 -0.98 2.32
CA ARG A 45 -18.32 -2.03 1.34
C ARG A 45 -17.46 -1.90 0.10
N ASP A 46 -17.26 -0.68 -0.41
CA ASP A 46 -16.42 -0.43 -1.58
C ASP A 46 -14.95 -0.75 -1.28
N LEU A 47 -14.50 -0.53 -0.03
CA LEU A 47 -13.17 -0.93 0.41
C LEU A 47 -13.02 -2.46 0.46
N LYS A 48 -14.05 -3.18 0.93
CA LYS A 48 -14.06 -4.66 0.86
C LYS A 48 -14.01 -5.19 -0.57
N VAL A 49 -14.70 -4.54 -1.49
CA VAL A 49 -14.60 -4.87 -2.93
C VAL A 49 -13.20 -4.58 -3.46
N CYS A 50 -12.57 -3.50 -2.99
CA CYS A 50 -11.20 -3.14 -3.36
C CYS A 50 -10.18 -4.20 -2.90
N GLU A 51 -10.33 -4.75 -1.68
CA GLU A 51 -9.52 -5.85 -1.17
C GLU A 51 -9.71 -7.12 -2.02
N GLN A 52 -10.95 -7.56 -2.28
CA GLN A 52 -11.19 -8.74 -3.12
C GLN A 52 -10.61 -8.60 -4.55
N GLU A 53 -10.58 -7.38 -5.07
CA GLU A 53 -9.93 -7.09 -6.35
C GLU A 53 -8.40 -7.16 -6.22
N GLY A 54 -7.82 -6.71 -5.09
CA GLY A 54 -6.41 -6.86 -4.74
C GLY A 54 -5.98 -8.32 -4.71
N ASP A 55 -6.71 -9.16 -3.97
CA ASP A 55 -6.52 -10.61 -3.91
C ASP A 55 -6.47 -11.25 -5.30
N ARG A 56 -7.45 -10.89 -6.16
CA ARG A 56 -7.51 -11.40 -7.52
C ARG A 56 -6.27 -10.99 -8.33
N ILE A 57 -5.89 -9.71 -8.28
CA ILE A 57 -4.74 -9.18 -9.01
C ILE A 57 -3.45 -9.87 -8.54
N THR A 58 -3.27 -10.01 -7.23
CA THR A 58 -2.13 -10.67 -6.60
C THR A 58 -2.03 -12.14 -7.03
N HIS A 59 -3.17 -12.86 -7.02
CA HIS A 59 -3.23 -14.24 -7.53
C HIS A 59 -2.83 -14.32 -9.01
N ASP A 60 -3.34 -13.42 -9.86
CA ASP A 60 -3.03 -13.38 -11.29
C ASP A 60 -1.53 -13.08 -11.54
N ILE A 61 -0.92 -12.16 -10.77
CA ILE A 61 0.52 -11.88 -10.84
C ILE A 61 1.33 -13.14 -10.47
N ILE A 62 1.00 -13.79 -9.35
CA ILE A 62 1.70 -14.99 -8.87
C ILE A 62 1.57 -16.12 -9.89
N HIS A 63 0.36 -16.36 -10.40
CA HIS A 63 0.13 -17.36 -11.44
C HIS A 63 0.96 -17.08 -12.68
N ARG A 64 0.98 -15.82 -13.14
CA ARG A 64 1.76 -15.42 -14.31
C ARG A 64 3.27 -15.62 -14.11
N LEU A 65 3.79 -15.32 -12.92
CA LEU A 65 5.20 -15.56 -12.56
C LEU A 65 5.53 -17.05 -12.54
N ALA A 66 4.60 -17.91 -12.11
CA ALA A 66 4.79 -19.36 -12.03
C ALA A 66 4.86 -20.06 -13.40
N GLU A 67 4.35 -19.46 -14.48
CA GLU A 67 4.44 -20.01 -15.86
C GLU A 67 5.89 -20.14 -16.36
N GLY A 68 6.87 -19.56 -15.67
CA GLY A 68 8.31 -19.77 -15.87
C GLY A 68 8.91 -19.23 -17.18
N ARG A 69 8.09 -18.64 -18.07
CA ARG A 69 8.50 -18.07 -19.35
C ARG A 69 8.41 -16.55 -19.42
N VAL A 70 8.04 -15.95 -18.29
CA VAL A 70 7.75 -14.51 -18.17
C VAL A 70 9.03 -13.70 -18.13
N ARG A 71 9.10 -12.66 -18.96
CA ARG A 71 10.19 -11.68 -18.94
C ARG A 71 9.75 -10.46 -18.16
N ALA A 72 10.28 -10.30 -16.97
CA ALA A 72 10.05 -9.14 -16.12
C ALA A 72 11.35 -8.35 -15.91
N PRO A 73 11.27 -7.07 -15.54
CA PRO A 73 12.43 -6.30 -15.11
C PRO A 73 13.00 -6.76 -13.76
N PHE A 74 12.38 -7.74 -13.12
CA PHE A 74 12.74 -8.32 -11.83
C PHE A 74 12.77 -9.85 -11.88
N ALA A 75 13.31 -10.50 -10.84
CA ALA A 75 13.24 -11.94 -10.69
C ALA A 75 11.85 -12.37 -10.17
N ALA A 76 11.44 -13.62 -10.40
CA ALA A 76 10.12 -14.10 -9.98
C ALA A 76 9.90 -13.96 -8.46
N GLY A 77 10.94 -14.21 -7.64
CA GLY A 77 10.84 -13.99 -6.19
C GLY A 77 10.65 -12.53 -5.79
N ASP A 78 11.27 -11.58 -6.51
CA ASP A 78 11.04 -10.15 -6.27
C ASP A 78 9.62 -9.75 -6.69
N GLY A 79 9.13 -10.33 -7.79
CA GLY A 79 7.75 -10.10 -8.25
C GLY A 79 6.70 -10.64 -7.30
N TYR A 80 6.96 -11.80 -6.70
CA TYR A 80 6.13 -12.37 -5.64
C TYR A 80 6.09 -11.43 -4.41
N ALA A 81 7.26 -11.03 -3.91
CA ALA A 81 7.36 -10.12 -2.78
C ALA A 81 6.68 -8.78 -3.04
N LEU A 82 6.80 -8.25 -4.28
CA LEU A 82 6.14 -7.02 -4.68
C LEU A 82 4.61 -7.17 -4.67
N ALA A 83 4.09 -8.26 -5.24
CA ALA A 83 2.65 -8.52 -5.29
C ALA A 83 2.05 -8.64 -3.89
N THR A 84 2.69 -9.41 -3.01
CA THR A 84 2.25 -9.59 -1.61
C THR A 84 2.28 -8.27 -0.84
N ALA A 85 3.36 -7.48 -0.96
CA ALA A 85 3.45 -6.21 -0.25
C ALA A 85 2.41 -5.17 -0.74
N LEU A 86 2.02 -5.21 -2.02
CA LEU A 86 0.94 -4.36 -2.55
C LEU A 86 -0.44 -4.79 -2.02
N ASP A 87 -0.65 -6.07 -1.85
CA ASP A 87 -1.84 -6.69 -1.27
C ASP A 87 -1.99 -6.32 0.20
N ASP A 88 -0.93 -6.47 0.99
CA ASP A 88 -0.87 -6.15 2.42
C ASP A 88 -1.36 -4.71 2.71
N ILE A 89 -1.06 -3.73 1.83
CA ILE A 89 -1.52 -2.34 1.98
C ILE A 89 -3.04 -2.27 1.94
N VAL A 90 -3.65 -2.96 1.00
CA VAL A 90 -5.11 -2.95 0.79
C VAL A 90 -5.81 -3.69 1.92
N ASP A 91 -5.25 -4.83 2.34
CA ASP A 91 -5.75 -5.64 3.45
C ASP A 91 -5.76 -4.87 4.77
N HIS A 92 -4.66 -4.20 5.11
CA HIS A 92 -4.59 -3.38 6.33
C HIS A 92 -5.52 -2.17 6.26
N SER A 93 -5.71 -1.58 5.08
CA SER A 93 -6.66 -0.48 4.87
C SER A 93 -8.11 -0.96 5.08
N GLU A 94 -8.47 -2.12 4.55
CA GLU A 94 -9.78 -2.74 4.75
C GLU A 94 -10.00 -3.10 6.22
N ASN A 95 -8.99 -3.67 6.87
CA ASN A 95 -9.07 -4.03 8.29
C ASN A 95 -9.32 -2.82 9.18
N ALA A 96 -8.65 -1.69 8.94
CA ALA A 96 -8.91 -0.44 9.66
C ALA A 96 -10.37 0.03 9.48
N ALA A 97 -10.89 -0.03 8.26
CA ALA A 97 -12.28 0.32 7.96
C ALA A 97 -13.29 -0.64 8.62
N ALA A 98 -13.01 -1.94 8.59
CA ALA A 98 -13.85 -2.95 9.23
C ALA A 98 -13.91 -2.76 10.75
N GLN A 99 -12.78 -2.42 11.39
CA GLN A 99 -12.70 -2.16 12.82
C GLN A 99 -13.54 -0.93 13.24
N LEU A 100 -13.59 0.13 12.43
CA LEU A 100 -14.45 1.30 12.71
C LEU A 100 -15.92 0.88 12.87
N GLY A 101 -16.40 0.05 11.96
CA GLY A 101 -17.77 -0.49 12.02
C GLY A 101 -17.98 -1.51 13.15
N LEU A 102 -17.05 -2.49 13.26
CA LEU A 102 -17.14 -3.57 14.25
C LEU A 102 -17.12 -3.03 15.69
N TYR A 103 -16.32 -2.02 15.95
CA TYR A 103 -16.18 -1.40 17.26
C TYR A 103 -17.23 -0.32 17.54
N ALA A 104 -18.12 -0.06 16.57
CA ALA A 104 -19.10 1.02 16.65
C ALA A 104 -18.47 2.34 17.10
N VAL A 105 -17.41 2.77 16.40
CA VAL A 105 -16.75 4.04 16.65
C VAL A 105 -17.75 5.17 16.38
N GLU A 106 -17.86 6.15 17.29
CA GLU A 106 -18.84 7.23 17.18
C GLU A 106 -18.34 8.40 16.32
N ALA A 107 -17.05 8.68 16.37
CA ALA A 107 -16.41 9.73 15.60
C ALA A 107 -14.92 9.41 15.35
N PRO A 108 -14.36 9.80 14.19
CA PRO A 108 -12.94 9.61 13.91
C PRO A 108 -12.08 10.54 14.77
N MET A 109 -10.86 10.06 15.08
CA MET A 109 -9.82 10.90 15.67
C MET A 109 -9.10 11.69 14.56
N GLU A 110 -8.71 12.93 14.86
CA GLU A 110 -8.02 13.82 13.92
C GLU A 110 -6.75 13.16 13.36
N GLN A 111 -5.95 12.53 14.23
CA GLN A 111 -4.74 11.82 13.83
C GLN A 111 -5.01 10.67 12.86
N ALA A 112 -6.17 9.99 12.98
CA ALA A 112 -6.54 8.93 12.06
C ALA A 112 -6.89 9.47 10.66
N VAL A 113 -7.50 10.65 10.59
CA VAL A 113 -7.75 11.35 9.32
C VAL A 113 -6.42 11.77 8.67
N GLU A 114 -5.52 12.40 9.43
CA GLU A 114 -4.18 12.77 8.95
C GLU A 114 -3.39 11.55 8.45
N PHE A 115 -3.55 10.41 9.12
CA PHE A 115 -2.93 9.14 8.72
C PHE A 115 -3.36 8.70 7.32
N THR A 116 -4.63 8.88 6.98
CA THR A 116 -5.12 8.53 5.63
C THR A 116 -4.55 9.43 4.54
N ASP A 117 -4.24 10.69 4.82
CA ASP A 117 -3.56 11.57 3.88
C ASP A 117 -2.13 11.07 3.58
N VAL A 118 -1.42 10.56 4.60
CA VAL A 118 -0.12 9.90 4.44
C VAL A 118 -0.25 8.68 3.55
N LEU A 119 -1.24 7.82 3.80
CA LEU A 119 -1.48 6.61 3.02
C LEU A 119 -1.84 6.92 1.55
N VAL A 120 -2.66 7.94 1.30
CA VAL A 120 -2.98 8.42 -0.05
C VAL A 120 -1.70 8.88 -0.77
N GLY A 121 -0.87 9.68 -0.09
CA GLY A 121 0.40 10.15 -0.64
C GLY A 121 1.34 8.98 -0.99
N ALA A 122 1.48 8.00 -0.11
CA ALA A 122 2.30 6.81 -0.33
C ALA A 122 1.78 5.97 -1.50
N GLY A 123 0.47 5.75 -1.59
CA GLY A 123 -0.18 5.05 -2.70
C GLY A 123 0.05 5.74 -4.06
N GLU A 124 0.03 7.07 -4.09
CA GLU A 124 0.37 7.84 -5.30
C GLU A 124 1.83 7.61 -5.72
N GLN A 125 2.78 7.65 -4.80
CA GLN A 125 4.19 7.41 -5.09
C GLN A 125 4.43 5.97 -5.55
N ILE A 126 3.78 4.98 -4.94
CA ILE A 126 3.83 3.58 -5.37
C ILE A 126 3.33 3.45 -6.81
N ALA A 127 2.16 3.98 -7.13
CA ALA A 127 1.61 3.90 -8.49
C ALA A 127 2.53 4.58 -9.52
N GLN A 128 3.22 5.67 -9.16
CA GLN A 128 4.20 6.32 -10.02
C GLN A 128 5.49 5.49 -10.18
N ALA A 129 5.99 4.91 -9.08
CA ALA A 129 7.16 4.03 -9.10
C ALA A 129 6.95 2.79 -9.98
N LEU A 130 5.77 2.16 -9.93
CA LEU A 130 5.44 1.00 -10.76
C LEU A 130 5.36 1.35 -12.24
N ARG A 131 4.81 2.51 -12.61
CA ARG A 131 4.85 3.03 -13.99
C ARG A 131 6.29 3.31 -14.45
N ALA A 132 7.11 3.91 -13.58
CA ALA A 132 8.53 4.16 -13.85
C ALA A 132 9.31 2.85 -14.03
N LEU A 133 9.03 1.81 -13.22
CA LEU A 133 9.62 0.47 -13.35
C LEU A 133 9.34 -0.13 -14.73
N ARG A 134 8.11 -0.05 -15.21
CA ARG A 134 7.72 -0.50 -16.57
C ARG A 134 8.46 0.26 -17.65
N GLY A 135 8.53 1.57 -17.52
CA GLY A 135 9.22 2.46 -18.46
C GLY A 135 10.74 2.37 -18.42
N GLY A 136 11.32 1.74 -17.41
CA GLY A 136 12.78 1.72 -17.17
C GLY A 136 13.33 3.08 -16.72
N ALA A 137 12.48 3.92 -16.14
CA ALA A 137 12.84 5.22 -15.58
C ALA A 137 13.40 5.09 -14.15
N GLU A 138 13.85 6.19 -13.58
CA GLU A 138 14.42 6.23 -12.24
C GLU A 138 13.31 6.14 -11.18
N LEU A 139 13.50 5.26 -10.17
CA LEU A 139 12.56 5.07 -9.06
C LEU A 139 12.90 5.92 -7.83
N GLY A 140 14.17 6.32 -7.69
CA GLY A 140 14.73 6.94 -6.49
C GLY A 140 13.87 8.05 -5.87
N PRO A 141 13.40 9.06 -6.62
CA PRO A 141 12.57 10.13 -6.06
C PRO A 141 11.30 9.62 -5.38
N HIS A 142 10.62 8.62 -5.98
CA HIS A 142 9.40 8.04 -5.42
C HIS A 142 9.68 7.26 -4.14
N LEU A 143 10.78 6.47 -4.12
CA LEU A 143 11.15 5.66 -2.96
C LEU A 143 11.53 6.54 -1.76
N VAL A 144 12.27 7.63 -1.99
CA VAL A 144 12.61 8.61 -0.95
C VAL A 144 11.35 9.24 -0.35
N GLU A 145 10.35 9.54 -1.18
CA GLU A 145 9.11 10.14 -0.69
C GLU A 145 8.25 9.12 0.09
N ILE A 146 8.24 7.83 -0.29
CA ILE A 146 7.55 6.78 0.48
C ILE A 146 8.17 6.67 1.88
N HIS A 147 9.50 6.62 2.02
CA HIS A 147 10.17 6.60 3.33
C HIS A 147 9.89 7.86 4.16
N ARG A 148 9.78 9.04 3.53
CA ARG A 148 9.40 10.26 4.23
C ARG A 148 7.99 10.16 4.80
N LEU A 149 7.06 9.61 4.01
CA LEU A 149 5.66 9.44 4.41
C LEU A 149 5.52 8.39 5.52
N GLU A 150 6.26 7.29 5.47
CA GLU A 150 6.32 6.33 6.57
C GLU A 150 6.76 6.98 7.87
N ASN A 151 7.87 7.72 7.88
CA ASN A 151 8.33 8.43 9.08
C ASN A 151 7.28 9.44 9.63
N GLU A 152 6.44 10.00 8.74
CA GLU A 152 5.31 10.84 9.15
C GLU A 152 4.17 10.01 9.76
N GLY A 153 3.84 8.85 9.17
CA GLY A 153 2.91 7.88 9.72
C GLY A 153 3.29 7.41 11.12
N ASP A 154 4.54 7.01 11.30
CA ASP A 154 5.17 6.66 12.56
C ASP A 154 4.98 7.73 13.67
N ARG A 155 5.13 9.01 13.28
CA ARG A 155 4.89 10.12 14.20
C ARG A 155 3.41 10.23 14.57
N LEU A 156 2.53 10.14 13.58
CA LEU A 156 1.07 10.22 13.79
C LEU A 156 0.56 9.09 14.68
N GLN A 157 1.08 7.87 14.51
CA GLN A 157 0.76 6.73 15.37
C GLN A 157 1.16 7.01 16.83
N ARG A 158 2.39 7.47 17.06
CA ARG A 158 2.87 7.80 18.41
C ARG A 158 2.05 8.92 19.05
N ASP A 159 1.72 9.96 18.28
CA ASP A 159 0.91 11.10 18.76
C ASP A 159 -0.53 10.67 19.06
N GLY A 160 -1.13 9.86 18.15
CA GLY A 160 -2.47 9.31 18.33
C GLY A 160 -2.58 8.42 19.56
N VAL A 161 -1.65 7.46 19.70
CA VAL A 161 -1.61 6.58 20.88
C VAL A 161 -1.35 7.38 22.15
N ALA A 162 -0.43 8.35 22.15
CA ALA A 162 -0.17 9.19 23.32
C ALA A 162 -1.42 9.98 23.75
N SER A 163 -2.21 10.48 22.80
CA SER A 163 -3.45 11.21 23.09
C SER A 163 -4.49 10.33 23.79
N LEU A 164 -4.54 9.03 23.49
CA LEU A 164 -5.43 8.07 24.14
C LEU A 164 -5.10 7.87 25.63
N PHE A 165 -3.85 8.07 26.02
CA PHE A 165 -3.38 7.92 27.41
C PHE A 165 -3.24 9.25 28.16
N ALA A 166 -3.68 10.37 27.58
CA ALA A 166 -3.63 11.69 28.24
C ALA A 166 -4.56 11.84 29.46
N GLY A 167 -5.45 10.87 29.70
CA GLY A 167 -6.35 10.77 30.84
C GLY A 167 -7.80 11.15 30.53
N GLY A 168 -8.72 10.57 31.30
CA GLY A 168 -10.16 10.85 31.21
C GLY A 168 -10.90 10.16 30.04
N ILE A 169 -10.22 9.35 29.24
CA ILE A 169 -10.84 8.59 28.13
C ILE A 169 -11.30 7.21 28.64
N ASP A 170 -12.48 6.78 28.21
CA ASP A 170 -12.99 5.45 28.51
C ASP A 170 -12.02 4.37 28.01
N PRO A 171 -11.65 3.38 28.85
CA PRO A 171 -10.72 2.32 28.46
C PRO A 171 -11.15 1.55 27.20
N MET A 172 -12.45 1.40 26.95
CA MET A 172 -12.93 0.74 25.72
C MET A 172 -12.65 1.60 24.48
N VAL A 173 -12.72 2.91 24.57
CA VAL A 173 -12.34 3.82 23.49
C VAL A 173 -10.83 3.71 23.23
N VAL A 174 -10.01 3.64 24.28
CA VAL A 174 -8.56 3.47 24.16
C VAL A 174 -8.22 2.17 23.42
N ILE A 175 -8.85 1.04 23.80
CA ILE A 175 -8.60 -0.26 23.15
C ILE A 175 -8.98 -0.21 21.67
N ARG A 176 -10.18 0.27 21.34
CA ARG A 176 -10.69 0.35 19.96
C ARG A 176 -9.76 1.17 19.07
N TRP A 177 -9.40 2.37 19.52
CA TRP A 177 -8.55 3.26 18.74
C TRP A 177 -7.11 2.79 18.64
N LYS A 178 -6.59 2.12 19.67
CA LYS A 178 -5.26 1.53 19.62
C LYS A 178 -5.17 0.48 18.49
N ASP A 179 -6.17 -0.43 18.41
CA ASP A 179 -6.23 -1.44 17.36
C ASP A 179 -6.35 -0.81 15.95
N ILE A 180 -7.16 0.26 15.83
CA ILE A 180 -7.33 0.98 14.55
C ILE A 180 -6.01 1.65 14.14
N PHE A 181 -5.31 2.30 15.07
CA PHE A 181 -4.00 2.90 14.79
C PHE A 181 -2.95 1.84 14.39
N GLU A 182 -2.98 0.66 15.00
CA GLU A 182 -2.12 -0.46 14.61
C GLU A 182 -2.39 -0.92 13.16
N SER A 183 -3.66 -0.93 12.72
CA SER A 183 -4.01 -1.27 11.34
C SER A 183 -3.63 -0.17 10.34
N LEU A 184 -3.76 1.11 10.71
CA LEU A 184 -3.35 2.23 9.89
C LEU A 184 -1.82 2.27 9.69
N GLU A 185 -1.08 2.05 10.79
CA GLU A 185 0.39 1.96 10.75
C GLU A 185 0.84 0.78 9.88
N ALA A 186 0.26 -0.40 10.07
CA ALA A 186 0.59 -1.56 9.26
C ALA A 186 0.36 -1.33 7.75
N ALA A 187 -0.65 -0.53 7.36
CA ALA A 187 -0.86 -0.16 5.96
C ALA A 187 0.27 0.75 5.42
N VAL A 188 0.76 1.68 6.23
CA VAL A 188 1.86 2.58 5.84
C VAL A 188 3.20 1.83 5.84
N ASP A 189 3.45 0.95 6.80
CA ASP A 189 4.62 0.05 6.84
C ASP A 189 4.67 -0.88 5.62
N ALA A 190 3.51 -1.36 5.17
CA ALA A 190 3.44 -2.14 3.94
C ALA A 190 3.82 -1.29 2.70
N CYS A 191 3.54 0.02 2.69
CA CYS A 191 4.04 0.93 1.65
C CYS A 191 5.58 1.01 1.65
N GLU A 192 6.21 1.08 2.83
CA GLU A 192 7.68 1.04 2.95
C GLU A 192 8.24 -0.30 2.48
N THR A 193 7.55 -1.41 2.78
CA THR A 193 7.93 -2.74 2.29
C THR A 193 7.96 -2.78 0.77
N VAL A 194 6.98 -2.17 0.08
CA VAL A 194 7.00 -2.00 -1.39
C VAL A 194 8.23 -1.22 -1.85
N ALA A 195 8.58 -0.11 -1.16
CA ALA A 195 9.76 0.67 -1.49
C ALA A 195 11.05 -0.17 -1.36
N HIS A 196 11.22 -0.92 -0.28
CA HIS A 196 12.37 -1.81 -0.07
C HIS A 196 12.48 -2.89 -1.17
N VAL A 197 11.37 -3.50 -1.59
CA VAL A 197 11.37 -4.47 -2.70
C VAL A 197 11.83 -3.81 -4.01
N LEU A 198 11.32 -2.60 -4.32
CA LEU A 198 11.69 -1.84 -5.51
C LEU A 198 13.16 -1.39 -5.50
N GLU A 199 13.70 -1.02 -4.34
CA GLU A 199 15.13 -0.76 -4.15
C GLU A 199 15.98 -1.99 -4.46
N GLY A 200 15.59 -3.15 -3.92
CA GLY A 200 16.24 -4.43 -4.17
C GLY A 200 16.26 -4.78 -5.67
N ILE A 201 15.15 -4.57 -6.38
CA ILE A 201 15.06 -4.75 -7.83
C ILE A 201 16.05 -3.82 -8.55
N THR A 202 16.08 -2.53 -8.17
CA THR A 202 16.97 -1.53 -8.78
C THR A 202 18.44 -1.88 -8.60
N LEU A 203 18.84 -2.30 -7.41
CA LEU A 203 20.21 -2.72 -7.10
C LEU A 203 20.64 -3.92 -7.94
N LYS A 204 19.78 -4.94 -8.08
CA LYS A 204 20.03 -6.12 -8.90
C LYS A 204 20.16 -5.77 -10.39
N GLN A 205 19.36 -4.83 -10.90
CA GLN A 205 19.45 -4.36 -12.28
C GLN A 205 20.79 -3.63 -12.56
N ARG A 206 21.22 -2.74 -11.65
CA ARG A 206 22.50 -2.03 -11.76
C ARG A 206 23.68 -3.00 -11.75
N GLY A 207 23.66 -4.03 -10.92
CA GLY A 207 24.67 -5.08 -10.87
C GLY A 207 24.79 -5.88 -12.17
N ARG A 208 23.66 -6.16 -12.85
CA ARG A 208 23.65 -6.86 -14.16
C ARG A 208 24.18 -6.02 -15.33
N ARG A 209 24.05 -4.69 -15.29
CA ARG A 209 24.54 -3.79 -16.34
C ARG A 209 26.05 -3.58 -16.28
N ARG A 210 26.70 -3.86 -15.14
CA ARG A 210 28.15 -3.70 -14.95
C ARG A 210 28.97 -4.97 -15.27
N ARG A 211 28.29 -6.09 -15.53
CA ARG A 211 28.88 -7.36 -16.02
C ARG A 211 28.61 -7.53 -17.50
#